data_819c6d21215104bc284e6cd27b96259b
#
_entry.id   819c6d21215104bc284e6cd27b96259b
#
_cell.length_a   1.000
_cell.length_b   1.000
_cell.length_c   1.000
_cell.angle_alpha   90.00
_cell.angle_beta   90.00
_cell.angle_gamma   90.00
#
_symmetry.space_group_name_H-M   'P 1'
#
loop_
_entity.id
_entity.type
_entity.pdbx_description
1 polymer ?
#
loop_
_entity_poly.entity_id
_entity_poly.type
_entity_poly.pdbx_seq_one_letter_code
_entity_poly.pdbx_strand_id
1 'polypeptide(L)'
;METDITKGLNQQQVAESRNRHGDNVLTPPEKASVWTQFLEKFKDPLIKILLVALVLSIGIACYEAFWLNAGGKAFLEPLGIFLAVTLATVIGFVIELNANKKFEMLNQMNDDAAVTVVRDGNITQVARRDIVVGDVVILETGDEVPADGNLVDSVSLSINESTLTGEPVIKKLSLIHISEPTRRRGI
;
A
#
# COMPACT_ATOMS: atom_id res chain seq x y z
N MET A 1 -24.91 5.04 16.42
CA MET A 1 -25.82 5.97 15.72
C MET A 1 -26.80 5.11 14.96
N GLU A 2 -28.10 5.19 15.25
CA GLU A 2 -29.10 4.48 14.44
C GLU A 2 -29.36 5.35 13.20
N THR A 3 -28.93 4.88 12.04
CA THR A 3 -29.16 5.58 10.78
C THR A 3 -30.48 5.08 10.17
N ASP A 4 -31.33 5.99 9.75
CA ASP A 4 -32.55 5.65 8.98
C ASP A 4 -32.10 5.20 7.58
N ILE A 5 -32.35 3.95 7.27
CA ILE A 5 -31.90 3.28 6.04
C ILE A 5 -32.50 3.96 4.79
N THR A 6 -33.67 4.55 4.92
CA THR A 6 -34.40 5.17 3.79
C THR A 6 -33.93 6.60 3.51
N LYS A 7 -33.48 7.32 4.55
CA LYS A 7 -33.07 8.72 4.45
C LYS A 7 -31.55 8.90 4.42
N GLY A 8 -30.81 7.94 5.00
CA GLY A 8 -29.39 8.09 5.17
C GLY A 8 -29.03 9.21 6.16
N LEU A 9 -27.75 9.60 6.17
CA LEU A 9 -27.25 10.69 7.00
C LEU A 9 -27.54 12.06 6.39
N ASN A 10 -27.83 13.04 7.24
CA ASN A 10 -27.89 14.43 6.81
C ASN A 10 -26.48 15.08 6.89
N GLN A 11 -26.33 16.29 6.30
CA GLN A 11 -25.04 16.97 6.23
C GLN A 11 -24.39 17.23 7.61
N GLN A 12 -25.19 17.51 8.63
CA GLN A 12 -24.68 17.73 10.00
C GLN A 12 -24.16 16.43 10.61
N GLN A 13 -24.89 15.33 10.42
CA GLN A 13 -24.50 14.00 10.90
C GLN A 13 -23.22 13.50 10.18
N VAL A 14 -23.09 13.77 8.88
CA VAL A 14 -21.87 13.47 8.12
C VAL A 14 -20.68 14.23 8.70
N ALA A 15 -20.82 15.53 8.97
CA ALA A 15 -19.76 16.35 9.56
C ALA A 15 -19.40 15.87 10.98
N GLU A 16 -20.40 15.52 11.79
CA GLU A 16 -20.19 14.97 13.14
C GLU A 16 -19.49 13.61 13.11
N SER A 17 -19.93 12.71 12.22
CA SER A 17 -19.31 11.39 12.05
C SER A 17 -17.86 11.52 11.58
N ARG A 18 -17.57 12.41 10.62
CA ARG A 18 -16.23 12.70 10.15
C ARG A 18 -15.32 13.22 11.26
N ASN A 19 -15.80 14.15 12.09
CA ASN A 19 -15.04 14.67 13.22
C ASN A 19 -14.75 13.61 14.29
N ARG A 20 -15.62 12.62 14.43
CA ARG A 20 -15.53 11.58 15.45
C ARG A 20 -14.71 10.38 15.02
N HIS A 21 -14.79 9.99 13.75
CA HIS A 21 -14.20 8.76 13.22
C HIS A 21 -13.13 8.99 12.15
N GLY A 22 -12.97 10.23 11.64
CA GLY A 22 -12.05 10.57 10.55
C GLY A 22 -12.61 10.23 9.16
N ASP A 23 -11.73 10.34 8.16
CA ASP A 23 -12.01 10.01 6.77
C ASP A 23 -11.75 8.52 6.49
N ASN A 24 -12.41 7.97 5.48
CA ASN A 24 -12.22 6.58 5.04
C ASN A 24 -10.95 6.46 4.17
N VAL A 25 -9.79 6.73 4.75
CA VAL A 25 -8.48 6.67 4.09
C VAL A 25 -7.60 5.67 4.81
N LEU A 26 -6.95 4.80 4.05
CA LEU A 26 -5.89 3.95 4.60
C LEU A 26 -4.72 4.86 4.97
N THR A 27 -4.35 4.89 6.24
CA THR A 27 -3.17 5.66 6.68
C THR A 27 -1.94 5.13 5.94
N PRO A 28 -1.33 5.90 5.03
CA PRO A 28 -0.13 5.44 4.36
C PRO A 28 0.97 5.23 5.39
N PRO A 29 1.80 4.19 5.25
CA PRO A 29 2.95 4.02 6.13
C PRO A 29 3.82 5.28 6.09
N GLU A 30 4.35 5.66 7.26
CA GLU A 30 5.22 6.85 7.37
C GLU A 30 6.31 6.80 6.31
N LYS A 31 6.40 7.84 5.49
CA LYS A 31 7.40 7.93 4.42
C LYS A 31 8.77 8.04 5.07
N ALA A 32 9.54 6.96 5.02
CA ALA A 32 10.94 7.02 5.43
C ALA A 32 11.67 8.10 4.60
N SER A 33 12.57 8.85 5.25
CA SER A 33 13.39 9.84 4.55
C SER A 33 14.11 9.20 3.36
N VAL A 34 14.28 9.95 2.27
CA VAL A 34 15.01 9.51 1.07
C VAL A 34 16.40 8.96 1.44
N TRP A 35 17.07 9.58 2.41
CA TRP A 35 18.35 9.10 2.94
C TRP A 35 18.24 7.76 3.66
N THR A 36 17.17 7.55 4.43
CA THR A 36 16.94 6.27 5.11
C THR A 36 16.70 5.16 4.09
N GLN A 37 15.88 5.42 3.08
CA GLN A 37 15.62 4.48 1.98
C GLN A 37 16.89 4.13 1.21
N PHE A 38 17.76 5.13 0.95
CA PHE A 38 19.04 4.90 0.30
C PHE A 38 19.97 4.04 1.17
N LEU A 39 20.08 4.32 2.47
CA LEU A 39 20.89 3.54 3.40
C LEU A 39 20.36 2.11 3.58
N GLU A 40 19.06 1.91 3.44
CA GLU A 40 18.47 0.57 3.49
C GLU A 40 18.93 -0.33 2.35
N LYS A 41 19.31 0.24 1.20
CA LYS A 41 19.91 -0.55 0.10
C LYS A 41 21.19 -1.29 0.50
N PHE A 42 21.96 -0.74 1.41
CA PHE A 42 23.15 -1.39 1.93
C PHE A 42 22.84 -2.58 2.87
N LYS A 43 21.56 -2.78 3.24
CA LYS A 43 21.12 -3.99 3.95
C LYS A 43 20.84 -5.15 3.00
N ASP A 44 20.74 -4.89 1.69
CA ASP A 44 20.52 -5.93 0.68
C ASP A 44 21.66 -6.94 0.69
N PRO A 45 21.37 -8.26 0.74
CA PRO A 45 22.38 -9.31 0.75
C PRO A 45 23.34 -9.26 -0.45
N LEU A 46 22.83 -8.93 -1.65
CA LEU A 46 23.64 -8.81 -2.85
C LEU A 46 24.65 -7.67 -2.74
N ILE A 47 24.21 -6.51 -2.27
CA ILE A 47 25.09 -5.35 -2.09
C ILE A 47 26.13 -5.63 -1.01
N LYS A 48 25.77 -6.33 0.07
CA LYS A 48 26.73 -6.75 1.11
C LYS A 48 27.81 -7.66 0.56
N ILE A 49 27.45 -8.65 -0.26
CA ILE A 49 28.43 -9.54 -0.89
C ILE A 49 29.39 -8.75 -1.79
N LEU A 50 28.87 -7.82 -2.59
CA LEU A 50 29.67 -6.96 -3.45
C LEU A 50 30.59 -6.03 -2.66
N LEU A 51 30.14 -5.49 -1.53
CA LEU A 51 30.97 -4.69 -0.63
C LEU A 51 32.08 -5.50 0.00
N VAL A 52 31.82 -6.74 0.41
CA VAL A 52 32.88 -7.66 0.89
C VAL A 52 33.88 -7.93 -0.22
N ALA A 53 33.44 -8.22 -1.43
CA ALA A 53 34.31 -8.42 -2.59
C ALA A 53 35.15 -7.17 -2.88
N LEU A 54 34.57 -5.98 -2.79
CA LEU A 54 35.28 -4.70 -2.96
C LEU A 54 36.41 -4.54 -1.91
N VAL A 55 36.09 -4.81 -0.65
CA VAL A 55 37.10 -4.73 0.45
C VAL A 55 38.24 -5.70 0.23
N LEU A 56 37.95 -6.96 -0.18
CA LEU A 56 38.95 -7.96 -0.50
C LEU A 56 39.81 -7.53 -1.70
N SER A 57 39.18 -7.01 -2.76
CA SER A 57 39.88 -6.54 -3.97
C SER A 57 40.81 -5.35 -3.65
N ILE A 58 40.37 -4.42 -2.78
CA ILE A 58 41.23 -3.33 -2.30
C ILE A 58 42.42 -3.88 -1.52
N GLY A 59 42.20 -4.88 -0.65
CA GLY A 59 43.29 -5.53 0.10
C GLY A 59 44.35 -6.18 -0.81
N ILE A 60 43.92 -6.88 -1.85
CA ILE A 60 44.79 -7.48 -2.86
C ILE A 60 45.55 -6.40 -3.64
N ALA A 61 44.81 -5.35 -4.10
CA ALA A 61 45.44 -4.25 -4.84
C ALA A 61 46.52 -3.51 -4.01
N CYS A 62 46.26 -3.31 -2.72
CA CYS A 62 47.28 -2.76 -1.81
C CYS A 62 48.52 -3.67 -1.70
N TYR A 63 48.32 -4.98 -1.56
CA TYR A 63 49.41 -5.94 -1.50
C TYR A 63 50.25 -5.92 -2.79
N GLU A 64 49.58 -5.93 -3.97
CA GLU A 64 50.28 -5.87 -5.27
C GLU A 64 51.00 -4.54 -5.48
N ALA A 65 50.38 -3.41 -5.10
CA ALA A 65 51.01 -2.10 -5.27
C ALA A 65 52.26 -1.90 -4.40
N PHE A 66 52.21 -2.36 -3.12
CA PHE A 66 53.30 -2.13 -2.15
C PHE A 66 54.36 -3.23 -2.15
N TRP A 67 53.99 -4.50 -2.40
CA TRP A 67 54.92 -5.61 -2.33
C TRP A 67 55.43 -6.08 -3.69
N LEU A 68 54.57 -6.06 -4.73
CA LEU A 68 54.96 -6.52 -6.07
C LEU A 68 55.35 -5.36 -7.02
N ASN A 69 55.35 -4.09 -6.54
CA ASN A 69 55.65 -2.91 -7.36
C ASN A 69 54.77 -2.77 -8.62
N ALA A 70 53.55 -3.31 -8.60
CA ALA A 70 52.61 -3.24 -9.74
C ALA A 70 52.11 -1.82 -10.03
N GLY A 71 52.39 -0.87 -9.12
CA GLY A 71 52.01 0.54 -9.26
C GLY A 71 50.51 0.75 -9.26
N GLY A 72 50.03 1.88 -9.83
CA GLY A 72 48.61 2.25 -9.81
C GLY A 72 47.68 1.35 -10.63
N LYS A 73 48.22 0.45 -11.47
CA LYS A 73 47.41 -0.49 -12.27
C LYS A 73 46.64 -1.50 -11.42
N ALA A 74 47.14 -1.84 -10.23
CA ALA A 74 46.50 -2.75 -9.30
C ALA A 74 45.12 -2.24 -8.82
N PHE A 75 44.90 -0.93 -8.84
CA PHE A 75 43.63 -0.33 -8.41
C PHE A 75 42.51 -0.29 -9.50
N LEU A 76 42.80 -0.73 -10.72
CA LEU A 76 41.80 -0.75 -11.79
C LEU A 76 40.67 -1.74 -11.49
N GLU A 77 40.99 -2.90 -10.93
CA GLU A 77 39.98 -3.90 -10.56
C GLU A 77 39.05 -3.43 -9.44
N PRO A 78 39.55 -2.97 -8.27
CA PRO A 78 38.70 -2.38 -7.24
C PRO A 78 37.86 -1.22 -7.73
N LEU A 79 38.39 -0.37 -8.61
CA LEU A 79 37.69 0.74 -9.22
C LEU A 79 36.49 0.26 -10.06
N GLY A 80 36.69 -0.80 -10.86
CA GLY A 80 35.64 -1.43 -11.63
C GLY A 80 34.52 -1.97 -10.76
N ILE A 81 34.86 -2.68 -9.68
CA ILE A 81 33.87 -3.19 -8.70
C ILE A 81 33.15 -2.03 -8.02
N PHE A 82 33.87 -1.00 -7.59
CA PHE A 82 33.26 0.19 -6.97
C PHE A 82 32.24 0.87 -7.90
N LEU A 83 32.59 1.08 -9.17
CA LEU A 83 31.68 1.66 -10.16
C LEU A 83 30.45 0.78 -10.38
N ALA A 84 30.63 -0.54 -10.48
CA ALA A 84 29.54 -1.48 -10.66
C ALA A 84 28.56 -1.46 -9.48
N VAL A 85 29.09 -1.49 -8.23
CA VAL A 85 28.27 -1.41 -7.01
C VAL A 85 27.52 -0.09 -6.93
N THR A 86 28.19 1.02 -7.22
CA THR A 86 27.59 2.35 -7.20
C THR A 86 26.46 2.44 -8.24
N LEU A 87 26.71 2.00 -9.46
CA LEU A 87 25.72 2.03 -10.53
C LEU A 87 24.50 1.15 -10.19
N ALA A 88 24.74 -0.08 -9.72
CA ALA A 88 23.68 -0.99 -9.33
C ALA A 88 22.82 -0.41 -8.19
N THR A 89 23.46 0.18 -7.17
CA THR A 89 22.75 0.81 -6.03
C THR A 89 21.91 2.00 -6.46
N VAL A 90 22.47 2.88 -7.31
CA VAL A 90 21.76 4.07 -7.81
C VAL A 90 20.56 3.67 -8.69
N ILE A 91 20.78 2.74 -9.62
CA ILE A 91 19.68 2.27 -10.50
C ILE A 91 18.57 1.62 -9.67
N GLY A 92 18.94 0.71 -8.76
CA GLY A 92 17.97 0.06 -7.87
C GLY A 92 17.17 1.06 -7.02
N PHE A 93 17.85 2.08 -6.51
CA PHE A 93 17.20 3.15 -5.75
C PHE A 93 16.23 3.99 -6.60
N VAL A 94 16.60 4.38 -7.81
CA VAL A 94 15.72 5.12 -8.74
C VAL A 94 14.49 4.30 -9.11
N ILE A 95 14.65 3.01 -9.41
CA ILE A 95 13.53 2.12 -9.72
C ILE A 95 12.55 2.05 -8.56
N GLU A 96 13.03 1.91 -7.33
CA GLU A 96 12.18 1.84 -6.13
C GLU A 96 11.44 3.15 -5.87
N LEU A 97 12.11 4.30 -6.00
CA LEU A 97 11.45 5.60 -5.87
C LEU A 97 10.31 5.75 -6.89
N ASN A 98 10.53 5.30 -8.13
CA ASN A 98 9.50 5.35 -9.16
C ASN A 98 8.35 4.37 -8.88
N ALA A 99 8.65 3.17 -8.35
CA ALA A 99 7.63 2.20 -7.95
C ALA A 99 6.76 2.73 -6.82
N ASN A 100 7.36 3.33 -5.79
CA ASN A 100 6.65 3.93 -4.67
C ASN A 100 5.73 5.08 -5.11
N LYS A 101 6.18 5.94 -6.04
CA LYS A 101 5.34 7.01 -6.61
C LYS A 101 4.13 6.44 -7.38
N LYS A 102 4.34 5.41 -8.20
CA LYS A 102 3.25 4.77 -8.94
C LYS A 102 2.23 4.12 -8.00
N PHE A 103 2.69 3.48 -6.94
CA PHE A 103 1.82 2.88 -5.93
C PHE A 103 0.97 3.95 -5.21
N GLU A 104 1.58 5.09 -4.86
CA GLU A 104 0.86 6.22 -4.25
C GLU A 104 -0.22 6.78 -5.20
N MET A 105 0.09 6.92 -6.49
CA MET A 105 -0.90 7.37 -7.48
C MET A 105 -2.08 6.39 -7.61
N LEU A 106 -1.81 5.08 -7.60
CA LEU A 106 -2.87 4.06 -7.64
C LEU A 106 -3.76 4.11 -6.40
N ASN A 107 -3.19 4.30 -5.22
CA ASN A 107 -3.96 4.45 -3.99
C ASN A 107 -4.84 5.70 -4.03
N GLN A 108 -4.31 6.84 -4.50
CA GLN A 108 -5.11 8.06 -4.66
C GLN A 108 -6.28 7.87 -5.63
N MET A 109 -6.05 7.21 -6.75
CA MET A 109 -7.13 6.91 -7.70
C MET A 109 -8.22 6.03 -7.07
N ASN A 110 -7.83 5.10 -6.21
CA ASN A 110 -8.76 4.23 -5.50
C ASN A 110 -9.55 4.98 -4.42
N ASP A 111 -8.91 5.91 -3.72
CA ASP A 111 -9.55 6.76 -2.70
C ASP A 111 -10.54 7.76 -3.32
N ASP A 112 -10.31 8.18 -4.57
CA ASP A 112 -11.17 9.08 -5.35
C ASP A 112 -12.28 8.34 -6.12
N ALA A 113 -12.32 7.00 -6.09
CA ALA A 113 -13.37 6.21 -6.74
C ALA A 113 -14.75 6.64 -6.25
N ALA A 114 -15.68 6.83 -7.21
CA ALA A 114 -17.04 7.24 -6.91
C ALA A 114 -17.83 6.09 -6.28
N VAL A 115 -18.49 6.35 -5.17
CA VAL A 115 -19.35 5.41 -4.45
C VAL A 115 -20.73 6.01 -4.31
N THR A 116 -21.75 5.20 -4.54
CA THR A 116 -23.16 5.61 -4.43
C THR A 116 -23.65 5.45 -3.01
N VAL A 117 -24.12 6.55 -2.41
CA VAL A 117 -24.62 6.60 -1.03
C VAL A 117 -26.01 7.24 -0.97
N VAL A 118 -26.78 6.93 0.08
CA VAL A 118 -28.04 7.61 0.39
C VAL A 118 -27.76 8.67 1.46
N ARG A 119 -27.98 9.93 1.13
CA ARG A 119 -27.87 11.06 2.07
C ARG A 119 -29.04 12.02 1.88
N ASP A 120 -29.63 12.53 2.95
CA ASP A 120 -30.81 13.40 2.94
C ASP A 120 -31.99 12.86 2.10
N GLY A 121 -32.15 11.52 2.06
CA GLY A 121 -33.18 10.86 1.26
C GLY A 121 -32.90 10.83 -0.25
N ASN A 122 -31.73 11.25 -0.68
CA ASN A 122 -31.34 11.27 -2.07
C ASN A 122 -30.15 10.33 -2.32
N ILE A 123 -30.13 9.71 -3.50
CA ILE A 123 -29.00 8.92 -3.97
C ILE A 123 -27.96 9.89 -4.53
N THR A 124 -26.76 9.87 -3.96
CA THR A 124 -25.67 10.78 -4.31
C THR A 124 -24.38 10.00 -4.50
N GLN A 125 -23.51 10.45 -5.38
CA GLN A 125 -22.16 9.88 -5.52
C GLN A 125 -21.18 10.72 -4.71
N VAL A 126 -20.36 10.04 -3.92
CA VAL A 126 -19.28 10.63 -3.12
C VAL A 126 -17.97 9.89 -3.40
N ALA A 127 -16.83 10.53 -3.17
CA ALA A 127 -15.56 9.82 -3.24
C ALA A 127 -15.46 8.79 -2.10
N ARG A 128 -14.79 7.67 -2.35
CA ARG A 128 -14.59 6.59 -1.36
C ARG A 128 -14.04 7.12 -0.03
N ARG A 129 -13.11 8.06 -0.08
CA ARG A 129 -12.54 8.73 1.10
C ARG A 129 -13.57 9.53 1.92
N ASP A 130 -14.64 10.00 1.28
CA ASP A 130 -15.66 10.85 1.89
C ASP A 130 -16.80 10.06 2.54
N ILE A 131 -16.74 8.74 2.49
CA ILE A 131 -17.68 7.86 3.20
C ILE A 131 -17.38 7.96 4.70
N VAL A 132 -18.42 8.07 5.50
CA VAL A 132 -18.32 8.15 6.95
C VAL A 132 -19.10 7.03 7.64
N VAL A 133 -18.76 6.76 8.89
CA VAL A 133 -19.47 5.77 9.69
C VAL A 133 -20.95 6.16 9.84
N GLY A 134 -21.84 5.25 9.41
CA GLY A 134 -23.28 5.45 9.40
C GLY A 134 -23.86 5.78 8.03
N ASP A 135 -23.05 5.94 6.99
CA ASP A 135 -23.54 6.07 5.62
C ASP A 135 -24.22 4.77 5.14
N VAL A 136 -25.28 4.94 4.35
CA VAL A 136 -25.93 3.84 3.64
C VAL A 136 -25.37 3.80 2.22
N VAL A 137 -24.64 2.73 1.90
CA VAL A 137 -23.99 2.54 0.59
C VAL A 137 -24.82 1.61 -0.26
N ILE A 138 -25.03 1.99 -1.53
CA ILE A 138 -25.68 1.16 -2.54
C ILE A 138 -24.57 0.55 -3.40
N LEU A 139 -24.56 -0.79 -3.49
CA LEU A 139 -23.60 -1.54 -4.29
C LEU A 139 -24.33 -2.25 -5.43
N GLU A 140 -23.79 -2.13 -6.62
CA GLU A 140 -24.25 -2.84 -7.80
C GLU A 140 -23.29 -3.99 -8.17
N THR A 141 -23.72 -4.80 -9.12
CA THR A 141 -22.87 -5.91 -9.59
C THR A 141 -21.61 -5.39 -10.25
N GLY A 142 -20.45 -5.76 -9.72
CA GLY A 142 -19.16 -5.31 -10.19
C GLY A 142 -18.53 -4.22 -9.33
N ASP A 143 -19.26 -3.65 -8.39
CA ASP A 143 -18.72 -2.64 -7.48
C ASP A 143 -17.77 -3.27 -6.45
N GLU A 144 -16.78 -2.49 -6.06
CA GLU A 144 -15.88 -2.82 -4.97
C GLU A 144 -16.47 -2.33 -3.64
N VAL A 145 -16.41 -3.18 -2.60
CA VAL A 145 -16.88 -2.79 -1.24
C VAL A 145 -15.97 -1.70 -0.69
N PRO A 146 -16.49 -0.47 -0.46
CA PRO A 146 -15.64 0.68 -0.18
C PRO A 146 -15.15 0.78 1.27
N ALA A 147 -15.84 0.13 2.20
CA ALA A 147 -15.55 0.14 3.62
C ALA A 147 -16.16 -1.07 4.33
N ASP A 148 -15.71 -1.35 5.54
CA ASP A 148 -16.35 -2.35 6.40
C ASP A 148 -17.77 -1.87 6.78
N GLY A 149 -18.75 -2.77 6.70
CA GLY A 149 -20.15 -2.43 6.97
C GLY A 149 -21.02 -3.63 7.30
N ASN A 150 -22.27 -3.33 7.67
CA ASN A 150 -23.28 -4.35 7.88
C ASN A 150 -24.23 -4.39 6.69
N LEU A 151 -24.54 -5.58 6.22
CA LEU A 151 -25.52 -5.75 5.17
C LEU A 151 -26.92 -5.51 5.71
N VAL A 152 -27.62 -4.57 5.13
CA VAL A 152 -28.97 -4.19 5.52
C VAL A 152 -30.02 -4.88 4.68
N ASP A 153 -29.82 -4.88 3.37
CA ASP A 153 -30.69 -5.53 2.39
C ASP A 153 -29.88 -6.09 1.23
N SER A 154 -30.26 -7.21 0.67
CA SER A 154 -29.60 -7.75 -0.51
C SER A 154 -30.47 -8.68 -1.33
N VAL A 155 -30.31 -8.59 -2.64
CA VAL A 155 -30.88 -9.53 -3.60
C VAL A 155 -29.73 -10.36 -4.18
N SER A 156 -29.53 -11.58 -3.66
CA SER A 156 -28.50 -12.51 -4.16
C SER A 156 -27.05 -11.98 -4.12
N LEU A 157 -26.60 -11.47 -2.97
CA LEU A 157 -25.25 -10.97 -2.81
C LEU A 157 -24.21 -12.08 -3.01
N SER A 158 -23.28 -11.83 -3.90
CA SER A 158 -22.08 -12.66 -4.12
C SER A 158 -20.84 -11.79 -4.03
N ILE A 159 -19.92 -12.12 -3.14
CA ILE A 159 -18.68 -11.35 -2.92
C ILE A 159 -17.49 -12.20 -3.36
N ASN A 160 -16.60 -11.59 -4.11
CA ASN A 160 -15.33 -12.19 -4.50
C ASN A 160 -14.24 -11.77 -3.50
N GLU A 161 -13.84 -12.68 -2.63
CA GLU A 161 -12.78 -12.47 -1.64
C GLU A 161 -11.47 -13.20 -2.05
N SER A 162 -11.36 -13.62 -3.31
CA SER A 162 -10.22 -14.42 -3.79
C SER A 162 -8.86 -13.74 -3.60
N THR A 163 -8.80 -12.42 -3.61
CA THR A 163 -7.58 -11.63 -3.36
C THR A 163 -7.11 -11.72 -1.91
N LEU A 164 -8.01 -12.02 -0.96
CA LEU A 164 -7.70 -12.12 0.46
C LEU A 164 -7.56 -13.57 0.93
N THR A 165 -8.44 -14.44 0.44
CA THR A 165 -8.54 -15.83 0.94
C THR A 165 -7.95 -16.86 -0.02
N GLY A 166 -7.76 -16.49 -1.28
CA GLY A 166 -7.37 -17.41 -2.36
C GLY A 166 -8.52 -18.32 -2.82
N GLU A 167 -9.71 -18.22 -2.24
CA GLU A 167 -10.88 -19.03 -2.61
C GLU A 167 -11.77 -18.28 -3.60
N PRO A 168 -12.27 -18.97 -4.66
CA PRO A 168 -13.18 -18.35 -5.60
C PRO A 168 -14.55 -18.10 -4.97
N VAL A 169 -15.05 -16.92 -5.11
CA VAL A 169 -16.42 -16.43 -4.83
C VAL A 169 -17.19 -17.13 -3.70
N ILE A 170 -17.32 -16.47 -2.57
CA ILE A 170 -18.21 -16.89 -1.48
C ILE A 170 -19.59 -16.27 -1.70
N LYS A 171 -20.62 -17.10 -1.91
CA LYS A 171 -22.02 -16.64 -1.93
C LYS A 171 -22.47 -16.42 -0.49
N LYS A 172 -22.65 -15.17 -0.08
CA LYS A 172 -23.31 -14.82 1.19
C LYS A 172 -24.81 -14.79 0.95
N LEU A 173 -25.47 -15.91 1.22
CA LEU A 173 -26.92 -16.08 1.06
C LEU A 173 -27.66 -15.50 2.26
N SER A 174 -28.50 -14.47 2.01
CA SER A 174 -29.68 -14.08 2.79
C SER A 174 -29.49 -13.44 4.16
N LEU A 175 -30.28 -12.39 4.40
CA LEU A 175 -30.49 -11.62 5.64
C LEU A 175 -30.71 -12.41 6.93
N ILE A 176 -31.03 -13.71 6.87
CA ILE A 176 -31.37 -14.54 8.04
C ILE A 176 -30.12 -15.01 8.81
N HIS A 177 -28.92 -14.93 8.22
CA HIS A 177 -27.68 -15.44 8.82
C HIS A 177 -26.60 -14.37 9.10
N ILE A 178 -26.91 -13.08 8.93
CA ILE A 178 -25.94 -12.00 9.16
C ILE A 178 -26.23 -11.30 10.50
N SER A 179 -26.35 -12.10 11.57
CA SER A 179 -26.37 -11.57 12.94
C SER A 179 -25.00 -11.60 13.63
N GLU A 180 -23.96 -12.04 12.96
CA GLU A 180 -22.59 -11.94 13.51
C GLU A 180 -21.78 -10.90 12.75
N PRO A 181 -21.32 -9.85 13.45
CA PRO A 181 -20.32 -8.96 12.87
C PRO A 181 -19.07 -9.79 12.56
N THR A 182 -18.59 -9.74 11.33
CA THR A 182 -17.30 -10.32 10.95
C THR A 182 -16.21 -9.60 11.73
N ARG A 183 -16.02 -10.03 12.97
CA ARG A 183 -14.95 -9.55 13.85
C ARG A 183 -13.65 -10.08 13.26
N ARG A 184 -12.93 -9.24 12.50
CA ARG A 184 -11.53 -9.52 12.19
C ARG A 184 -10.81 -9.71 13.51
N ARG A 185 -10.43 -10.95 13.81
CA ARG A 185 -9.39 -11.21 14.80
C ARG A 185 -8.10 -10.74 14.14
N GLY A 186 -7.57 -9.62 14.61
CA GLY A 186 -6.22 -9.22 14.32
C GLY A 186 -5.26 -10.30 14.84
N ILE A 187 -4.32 -10.65 14.02
CA ILE A 187 -3.06 -11.27 14.42
C ILE A 187 -2.00 -10.20 14.31
#